data_df3b6fda7ad2a1dc45598f03eac54a0c
#
_entry.id   df3b6fda7ad2a1dc45598f03eac54a0c
#
_cell.length_a   1.000
_cell.length_b   1.000
_cell.length_c   1.000
_cell.angle_alpha   90.00
_cell.angle_beta   90.00
_cell.angle_gamma   90.00
#
_symmetry.space_group_name_H-M   'P 1'
#
loop_
_entity.id
_entity.type
_entity.pdbx_description
1 polymer ?
#
loop_
_entity_poly.entity_id
_entity_poly.type
_entity_poly.pdbx_seq_one_letter_code
_entity_poly.pdbx_strand_id
1 'polypeptide(L)'
;FRDQLQDILSLLYTKPDIARAQILLNASRQFKEGDVQHWWHPPSGRGVRTTCSDDYLWLPYVTAKYTEHTGDTGILEEVAGFIEGRPLNEGEDSYYDLPSRSIQTASLYTHCTKAIERALRFGEHGLPLIGSGDWNDGMDKVGDKGRGESVWLAFFLYDTLTRFSAIAAKRGDSTFEKNCGEKAAQLRKNIEATAWDGEWYRRAYFDDGTPLGSSQNEEASIDSIAQSWSVLSKAGDPERINTAMQSAAKRLVRKDAGLIQLLDPPFDSSSLNPGYIKGYVPGVRENGGQYTHAAIWFVMAMMAMKEKEQGWELLQMINPVNRGGNPEAMATYKVEPYVIAADVYFEPAHLGQGGWTWYTGSAAWMYQLIVAS
;
A
#
# COMPACT_ATOMS: atom_id res chain seq x y z
N PHE A 1 9.04 2.66 -8.27
CA PHE A 1 8.26 1.65 -8.99
C PHE A 1 6.77 1.76 -8.65
N ARG A 2 6.40 1.51 -7.42
CA ARG A 2 5.00 1.49 -6.97
C ARG A 2 4.30 2.84 -7.05
N ASP A 3 4.98 3.96 -6.77
CA ASP A 3 4.37 5.29 -6.82
C ASP A 3 3.88 5.62 -8.23
N GLN A 4 4.70 5.36 -9.25
CA GLN A 4 4.32 5.53 -10.64
C GLN A 4 3.10 4.70 -11.03
N LEU A 5 3.02 3.45 -10.55
CA LEU A 5 1.88 2.57 -10.81
C LEU A 5 0.61 3.02 -10.07
N GLN A 6 0.73 3.54 -8.86
CA GLN A 6 -0.39 4.12 -8.13
C GLN A 6 -0.89 5.42 -8.78
N ASP A 7 0.02 6.28 -9.22
CA ASP A 7 -0.32 7.55 -9.88
C ASP A 7 -1.16 7.32 -11.14
N ILE A 8 -0.78 6.35 -11.96
CA ILE A 8 -1.51 6.08 -13.21
C ILE A 8 -2.90 5.47 -13.01
N LEU A 9 -3.22 4.96 -11.83
CA LEU A 9 -4.60 4.51 -11.54
C LEU A 9 -5.60 5.66 -11.70
N SER A 10 -5.21 6.89 -11.41
CA SER A 10 -6.06 8.07 -11.65
C SER A 10 -6.26 8.36 -13.15
N LEU A 11 -5.29 8.02 -13.98
CA LEU A 11 -5.31 8.26 -15.41
C LEU A 11 -6.15 7.23 -16.18
N LEU A 12 -6.55 6.12 -15.57
CA LEU A 12 -7.42 5.12 -16.20
C LEU A 12 -8.72 5.74 -16.74
N TYR A 13 -9.24 6.76 -16.06
CA TYR A 13 -10.50 7.42 -16.41
C TYR A 13 -10.38 8.42 -17.56
N THR A 14 -9.21 8.98 -17.80
CA THR A 14 -9.03 10.11 -18.71
C THR A 14 -7.94 9.91 -19.76
N LYS A 15 -6.90 9.15 -19.45
CA LYS A 15 -5.70 8.93 -20.28
C LYS A 15 -5.19 7.49 -20.17
N PRO A 16 -6.01 6.48 -20.52
CA PRO A 16 -5.61 5.07 -20.38
C PRO A 16 -4.41 4.68 -21.24
N ASP A 17 -4.14 5.41 -22.31
CA ASP A 17 -2.94 5.26 -23.14
C ASP A 17 -1.65 5.55 -22.38
N ILE A 18 -1.64 6.58 -21.53
CA ILE A 18 -0.50 6.89 -20.65
C ILE A 18 -0.35 5.78 -19.60
N ALA A 19 -1.46 5.33 -19.01
CA ALA A 19 -1.42 4.23 -18.05
C ALA A 19 -0.84 2.95 -18.68
N ARG A 20 -1.26 2.63 -19.90
CA ARG A 20 -0.74 1.48 -20.66
C ARG A 20 0.77 1.56 -20.87
N ALA A 21 1.25 2.70 -21.33
CA ALA A 21 2.68 2.91 -21.55
C ALA A 21 3.49 2.77 -20.25
N GLN A 22 2.99 3.31 -19.15
CA GLN A 22 3.66 3.24 -17.85
C GLN A 22 3.69 1.82 -17.28
N ILE A 23 2.60 1.03 -17.42
CA ILE A 23 2.58 -0.38 -17.02
C ILE A 23 3.69 -1.15 -17.74
N LEU A 24 3.85 -0.96 -19.05
CA LEU A 24 4.89 -1.64 -19.83
C LEU A 24 6.30 -1.15 -19.47
N LEU A 25 6.47 0.13 -19.17
CA LEU A 25 7.72 0.68 -18.65
C LEU A 25 8.10 0.00 -17.32
N ASN A 26 7.16 -0.09 -16.38
CA ASN A 26 7.41 -0.74 -15.09
C ASN A 26 7.71 -2.25 -15.26
N ALA A 27 7.00 -2.95 -16.15
CA ALA A 27 7.33 -4.34 -16.46
C ALA A 27 8.79 -4.50 -16.91
N SER A 28 9.32 -3.55 -17.70
CA SER A 28 10.73 -3.54 -18.13
C SER A 28 11.74 -3.26 -17.02
N ARG A 29 11.29 -3.01 -15.79
CA ARG A 29 12.13 -2.80 -14.60
C ARG A 29 12.04 -3.96 -13.61
N GLN A 30 11.51 -5.10 -14.06
CA GLN A 30 11.45 -6.33 -13.30
C GLN A 30 12.72 -7.17 -13.53
N PHE A 31 13.28 -7.69 -12.44
CA PHE A 31 14.33 -8.69 -12.48
C PHE A 31 13.77 -10.07 -12.89
N LYS A 32 14.62 -10.92 -13.45
CA LYS A 32 14.23 -12.29 -13.84
C LYS A 32 13.66 -13.12 -12.70
N GLU A 33 14.03 -12.79 -11.48
CA GLU A 33 13.58 -13.42 -10.24
C GLU A 33 12.19 -12.99 -9.80
N GLY A 34 11.57 -12.01 -10.48
CA GLY A 34 10.22 -11.54 -10.26
C GLY A 34 10.09 -10.31 -9.36
N ASP A 35 11.14 -9.93 -8.65
CA ASP A 35 11.24 -8.66 -7.94
C ASP A 35 11.59 -7.51 -8.91
N VAL A 36 11.61 -6.26 -8.42
CA VAL A 36 11.71 -5.06 -9.26
C VAL A 36 12.74 -4.08 -8.73
N GLN A 37 13.11 -3.09 -9.55
CA GLN A 37 13.76 -1.89 -9.02
C GLN A 37 12.77 -1.10 -8.17
N HIS A 38 13.07 -0.87 -6.92
CA HIS A 38 12.27 -0.06 -6.01
C HIS A 38 12.12 1.36 -6.56
N TRP A 39 13.23 1.97 -6.99
CA TRP A 39 13.24 3.20 -7.77
C TRP A 39 14.49 3.25 -8.67
N TRP A 40 14.47 4.12 -9.68
CA TRP A 40 15.58 4.34 -10.60
C TRP A 40 15.65 5.77 -11.10
N HIS A 41 16.82 6.17 -11.59
CA HIS A 41 17.04 7.48 -12.21
C HIS A 41 16.98 7.41 -13.73
N PRO A 42 15.99 8.01 -14.40
CA PRO A 42 16.07 8.26 -15.83
C PRO A 42 17.19 9.27 -16.17
N PRO A 43 17.83 9.20 -17.31
CA PRO A 43 17.72 8.16 -18.34
C PRO A 43 18.63 6.94 -18.09
N SER A 44 19.51 6.99 -17.07
CA SER A 44 20.53 5.95 -16.85
C SER A 44 19.94 4.57 -16.55
N GLY A 45 18.85 4.52 -15.81
CA GLY A 45 18.26 3.30 -15.31
C GLY A 45 18.95 2.75 -14.04
N ARG A 46 19.97 3.47 -13.51
CA ARG A 46 20.58 3.14 -12.21
C ARG A 46 19.56 3.32 -11.10
N GLY A 47 19.47 2.38 -10.18
CA GLY A 47 18.45 2.41 -9.14
C GLY A 47 18.69 1.39 -8.04
N VAL A 48 17.70 1.23 -7.18
CA VAL A 48 17.79 0.40 -5.98
C VAL A 48 17.02 -0.90 -6.16
N ARG A 49 17.61 -2.01 -5.75
CA ARG A 49 16.95 -3.30 -5.52
C ARG A 49 16.80 -3.52 -4.03
N THR A 50 15.60 -3.90 -3.59
CA THR A 50 15.27 -4.09 -2.17
C THR A 50 14.56 -5.41 -1.92
N THR A 51 14.31 -5.73 -0.64
CA THR A 51 13.39 -6.79 -0.22
C THR A 51 12.01 -6.23 0.15
N CYS A 52 11.71 -4.96 -0.19
CA CYS A 52 10.39 -4.36 0.02
C CYS A 52 9.32 -5.22 -0.67
N SER A 53 8.30 -5.60 0.10
CA SER A 53 7.48 -6.77 -0.27
C SER A 53 6.25 -6.43 -1.10
N ASP A 54 5.80 -5.17 -1.13
CA ASP A 54 4.64 -4.76 -1.94
C ASP A 54 5.02 -4.30 -3.35
N ASP A 55 6.26 -3.86 -3.57
CA ASP A 55 6.72 -3.23 -4.80
C ASP A 55 6.25 -3.98 -6.06
N TYR A 56 6.59 -5.25 -6.14
CA TYR A 56 6.30 -6.04 -7.35
C TYR A 56 4.83 -6.40 -7.50
N LEU A 57 4.03 -6.37 -6.43
CA LEU A 57 2.59 -6.65 -6.48
C LEU A 57 1.79 -5.53 -7.13
N TRP A 58 2.30 -4.31 -7.15
CA TRP A 58 1.62 -3.21 -7.82
C TRP A 58 1.53 -3.42 -9.33
N LEU A 59 2.46 -4.14 -9.96
CA LEU A 59 2.39 -4.42 -11.40
C LEU A 59 1.16 -5.28 -11.75
N PRO A 60 0.95 -6.48 -11.18
CA PRO A 60 -0.26 -7.26 -11.47
C PRO A 60 -1.54 -6.58 -11.00
N TYR A 61 -1.51 -5.87 -9.85
CA TYR A 61 -2.67 -5.16 -9.35
C TYR A 61 -3.15 -4.07 -10.32
N VAL A 62 -2.23 -3.20 -10.76
CA VAL A 62 -2.56 -2.11 -11.68
C VAL A 62 -2.91 -2.62 -13.08
N THR A 63 -2.24 -3.68 -13.55
CA THR A 63 -2.59 -4.35 -14.80
C THR A 63 -4.01 -4.90 -14.76
N ALA A 64 -4.42 -5.52 -13.64
CA ALA A 64 -5.78 -6.00 -13.47
C ALA A 64 -6.80 -4.84 -13.48
N LYS A 65 -6.53 -3.79 -12.74
CA LYS A 65 -7.37 -2.57 -12.73
C LYS A 65 -7.49 -1.94 -14.12
N TYR A 66 -6.39 -1.88 -14.86
CA TYR A 66 -6.38 -1.37 -16.22
C TYR A 66 -7.28 -2.21 -17.13
N THR A 67 -7.12 -3.54 -17.14
CA THR A 67 -7.94 -4.44 -17.97
C THR A 67 -9.41 -4.44 -17.58
N GLU A 68 -9.71 -4.35 -16.28
CA GLU A 68 -11.09 -4.23 -15.77
C GLU A 68 -11.76 -2.94 -16.25
N HIS A 69 -11.03 -1.83 -16.23
CA HIS A 69 -11.59 -0.52 -16.57
C HIS A 69 -11.71 -0.29 -18.08
N THR A 70 -10.68 -0.66 -18.84
CA THR A 70 -10.59 -0.35 -20.27
C THR A 70 -11.13 -1.46 -21.18
N GLY A 71 -11.18 -2.70 -20.70
CA GLY A 71 -11.44 -3.88 -21.53
C GLY A 71 -10.25 -4.29 -22.42
N ASP A 72 -9.12 -3.54 -22.41
CA ASP A 72 -7.92 -3.86 -23.20
C ASP A 72 -7.17 -5.05 -22.60
N THR A 73 -7.58 -6.26 -22.94
CA THR A 73 -6.85 -7.49 -22.61
C THR A 73 -5.61 -7.71 -23.49
N GLY A 74 -5.50 -6.99 -24.61
CA GLY A 74 -4.35 -7.07 -25.52
C GLY A 74 -3.05 -6.65 -24.85
N ILE A 75 -3.09 -5.79 -23.84
CA ILE A 75 -1.91 -5.39 -23.07
C ILE A 75 -1.19 -6.61 -22.46
N LEU A 76 -1.91 -7.68 -22.11
CA LEU A 76 -1.34 -8.88 -21.50
C LEU A 76 -0.39 -9.64 -22.44
N GLU A 77 -0.52 -9.44 -23.74
CA GLU A 77 0.35 -10.06 -24.76
C GLU A 77 1.56 -9.21 -25.12
N GLU A 78 1.59 -7.95 -24.67
CA GLU A 78 2.73 -7.07 -24.92
C GLU A 78 4.00 -7.62 -24.29
N VAL A 79 5.08 -7.56 -25.04
CA VAL A 79 6.36 -8.14 -24.65
C VAL A 79 7.25 -7.07 -24.05
N ALA A 80 7.75 -7.32 -22.84
CA ALA A 80 8.75 -6.51 -22.16
C ALA A 80 10.02 -7.33 -21.85
N GLY A 81 11.16 -6.65 -21.79
CA GLY A 81 12.43 -7.26 -21.38
C GLY A 81 12.57 -7.25 -19.85
N PHE A 82 13.34 -8.21 -19.33
CA PHE A 82 13.77 -8.19 -17.93
C PHE A 82 15.08 -7.41 -17.76
N ILE A 83 15.39 -7.08 -16.52
CA ILE A 83 16.72 -6.60 -16.11
C ILE A 83 17.46 -7.68 -15.32
N GLU A 84 18.80 -7.56 -15.29
CA GLU A 84 19.68 -8.47 -14.58
C GLU A 84 20.59 -7.70 -13.63
N GLY A 85 20.69 -8.20 -12.42
CA GLY A 85 21.57 -7.70 -11.37
C GLY A 85 21.85 -8.82 -10.39
N ARG A 86 22.84 -8.63 -9.53
CA ARG A 86 23.07 -9.62 -8.46
C ARG A 86 21.85 -9.70 -7.53
N PRO A 87 21.54 -10.85 -6.96
CA PRO A 87 20.59 -10.91 -5.83
C PRO A 87 21.12 -10.12 -4.64
N LEU A 88 20.24 -9.78 -3.71
CA LEU A 88 20.64 -9.28 -2.39
C LEU A 88 21.42 -10.37 -1.64
N ASN A 89 22.48 -9.99 -0.95
CA ASN A 89 23.20 -10.89 -0.05
C ASN A 89 22.35 -11.16 1.21
N GLU A 90 22.71 -12.17 1.95
CA GLU A 90 22.09 -12.44 3.25
C GLU A 90 22.32 -11.25 4.21
N GLY A 91 21.23 -10.73 4.81
CA GLY A 91 21.28 -9.57 5.70
C GLY A 91 21.38 -8.21 5.00
N GLU A 92 21.36 -8.17 3.66
CA GLU A 92 21.36 -6.95 2.88
C GLU A 92 19.92 -6.53 2.55
N ASP A 93 19.51 -5.35 3.01
CA ASP A 93 18.15 -4.82 2.76
C ASP A 93 18.01 -4.25 1.35
N SER A 94 19.06 -3.63 0.83
CA SER A 94 19.08 -2.97 -0.47
C SER A 94 20.48 -2.75 -1.02
N TYR A 95 20.57 -2.54 -2.34
CA TYR A 95 21.76 -1.97 -2.96
C TYR A 95 21.40 -1.07 -4.14
N TYR A 96 22.26 -0.09 -4.42
CA TYR A 96 22.12 0.85 -5.53
C TYR A 96 23.12 0.51 -6.64
N ASP A 97 22.62 0.15 -7.83
CA ASP A 97 23.47 -0.20 -8.97
C ASP A 97 22.78 0.08 -10.32
N LEU A 98 23.50 -0.13 -11.41
CA LEU A 98 23.00 -0.12 -12.77
C LEU A 98 22.79 -1.56 -13.26
N PRO A 99 21.55 -2.06 -13.29
CA PRO A 99 21.29 -3.39 -13.82
C PRO A 99 21.53 -3.43 -15.33
N SER A 100 21.94 -4.58 -15.85
CA SER A 100 22.02 -4.83 -17.29
C SER A 100 20.64 -5.21 -17.84
N ARG A 101 20.45 -4.99 -19.16
CA ARG A 101 19.29 -5.53 -19.84
C ARG A 101 19.48 -7.02 -20.07
N SER A 102 18.46 -7.80 -19.73
CA SER A 102 18.42 -9.22 -20.06
C SER A 102 18.17 -9.45 -21.56
N ILE A 103 18.66 -10.55 -22.08
CA ILE A 103 18.22 -11.08 -23.38
C ILE A 103 16.84 -11.74 -23.31
N GLN A 104 16.36 -12.04 -22.10
CA GLN A 104 15.06 -12.64 -21.87
C GLN A 104 13.97 -11.59 -21.94
N THR A 105 12.91 -11.92 -22.65
CA THR A 105 11.69 -11.15 -22.74
C THR A 105 10.49 -12.04 -22.43
N ALA A 106 9.39 -11.47 -21.99
CA ALA A 106 8.15 -12.19 -21.75
C ALA A 106 6.95 -11.29 -21.98
N SER A 107 5.78 -11.88 -22.08
CA SER A 107 4.53 -11.13 -22.09
C SER A 107 4.29 -10.43 -20.75
N LEU A 108 3.54 -9.34 -20.76
CA LEU A 108 3.13 -8.66 -19.51
C LEU A 108 2.43 -9.63 -18.55
N TYR A 109 1.62 -10.56 -19.10
CA TYR A 109 1.02 -11.63 -18.29
C TYR A 109 2.07 -12.41 -17.50
N THR A 110 3.16 -12.82 -18.15
CA THR A 110 4.26 -13.55 -17.50
C THR A 110 4.99 -12.70 -16.48
N HIS A 111 5.19 -11.40 -16.74
CA HIS A 111 5.75 -10.47 -15.74
C HIS A 111 4.86 -10.42 -14.49
N CYS A 112 3.55 -10.33 -14.66
CA CYS A 112 2.60 -10.31 -13.55
C CYS A 112 2.56 -11.63 -12.77
N THR A 113 2.56 -12.79 -13.46
CA THR A 113 2.57 -14.10 -12.77
C THR A 113 3.85 -14.30 -11.97
N LYS A 114 5.02 -13.91 -12.49
CA LYS A 114 6.29 -13.92 -11.75
C LYS A 114 6.28 -13.03 -10.53
N ALA A 115 5.69 -11.84 -10.62
CA ALA A 115 5.54 -10.94 -9.48
C ALA A 115 4.65 -11.55 -8.38
N ILE A 116 3.53 -12.16 -8.77
CA ILE A 116 2.64 -12.87 -7.83
C ILE A 116 3.37 -14.05 -7.19
N GLU A 117 4.03 -14.90 -7.98
CA GLU A 117 4.79 -16.05 -7.46
C GLU A 117 5.88 -15.61 -6.47
N ARG A 118 6.54 -14.48 -6.75
CA ARG A 118 7.54 -13.88 -5.84
C ARG A 118 6.94 -13.49 -4.49
N ALA A 119 5.67 -13.06 -4.46
CA ALA A 119 4.95 -12.65 -3.27
C ALA A 119 4.49 -13.84 -2.40
N LEU A 120 4.41 -15.04 -2.95
CA LEU A 120 3.91 -16.23 -2.23
C LEU A 120 4.97 -16.81 -1.27
N ARG A 121 5.52 -15.94 -0.41
CA ARG A 121 6.44 -16.30 0.68
C ARG A 121 5.80 -15.91 1.99
N PHE A 122 5.58 -16.90 2.85
CA PHE A 122 4.80 -16.77 4.07
C PHE A 122 5.66 -17.09 5.30
N GLY A 123 5.35 -16.41 6.40
CA GLY A 123 5.94 -16.65 7.70
C GLY A 123 5.16 -17.67 8.54
N GLU A 124 5.40 -17.67 9.85
CA GLU A 124 4.86 -18.64 10.79
C GLU A 124 3.33 -18.56 10.93
N HIS A 125 2.76 -17.33 10.82
CA HIS A 125 1.31 -17.13 10.87
C HIS A 125 0.63 -17.38 9.52
N GLY A 126 1.41 -17.75 8.49
CA GLY A 126 0.92 -17.93 7.12
C GLY A 126 0.51 -16.62 6.44
N LEU A 127 1.05 -15.50 6.88
CA LEU A 127 0.91 -14.19 6.28
C LEU A 127 2.17 -13.88 5.43
N PRO A 128 2.09 -13.00 4.42
CA PRO A 128 3.24 -12.71 3.58
C PRO A 128 4.36 -12.00 4.35
N LEU A 129 5.61 -12.38 4.04
CA LEU A 129 6.79 -11.76 4.62
C LEU A 129 6.89 -10.29 4.24
N ILE A 130 7.19 -9.43 5.22
CA ILE A 130 7.29 -7.98 5.03
C ILE A 130 8.63 -7.54 4.41
N GLY A 131 9.72 -8.32 4.61
CA GLY A 131 11.05 -7.96 4.13
C GLY A 131 11.58 -6.67 4.77
N SER A 132 12.19 -5.81 3.96
CA SER A 132 12.68 -4.48 4.38
C SER A 132 11.58 -3.40 4.35
N GLY A 133 10.34 -3.77 4.50
CA GLY A 133 9.15 -2.93 4.51
C GLY A 133 8.08 -3.43 3.53
N ASP A 134 6.91 -2.86 3.68
CA ASP A 134 5.80 -2.96 2.74
C ASP A 134 5.46 -1.56 2.19
N TRP A 135 4.18 -1.20 2.04
CA TRP A 135 3.79 0.17 1.66
C TRP A 135 4.43 1.24 2.56
N ASN A 136 4.67 0.91 3.83
CA ASN A 136 5.41 1.77 4.74
C ASN A 136 6.89 1.37 4.76
N ASP A 137 7.72 2.09 3.98
CA ASP A 137 9.17 1.91 3.94
C ASP A 137 9.85 2.09 5.30
N GLY A 138 9.22 2.90 6.17
CA GLY A 138 9.73 3.19 7.51
C GLY A 138 9.67 2.00 8.48
N MET A 139 9.02 0.90 8.08
CA MET A 139 8.94 -0.34 8.87
C MET A 139 10.05 -1.35 8.47
N ASP A 140 11.23 -0.85 8.13
CA ASP A 140 12.37 -1.63 7.61
C ASP A 140 13.02 -2.59 8.61
N LYS A 141 12.63 -2.56 9.89
CA LYS A 141 13.14 -3.46 10.93
C LYS A 141 12.11 -4.48 11.44
N VAL A 142 10.91 -4.50 10.90
CA VAL A 142 9.87 -5.46 11.29
C VAL A 142 10.22 -6.88 10.79
N GLY A 143 10.78 -7.00 9.58
CA GLY A 143 11.10 -8.28 8.95
C GLY A 143 12.50 -8.35 8.35
N ASP A 144 13.48 -7.61 8.87
CA ASP A 144 14.83 -7.55 8.34
C ASP A 144 15.62 -8.86 8.48
N LYS A 145 15.17 -9.78 9.36
CA LYS A 145 15.71 -11.14 9.51
C LYS A 145 14.94 -12.19 8.68
N GLY A 146 14.01 -11.74 7.84
CA GLY A 146 13.30 -12.59 6.89
C GLY A 146 12.16 -13.44 7.45
N ARG A 147 11.63 -13.13 8.65
CA ARG A 147 10.52 -13.85 9.29
C ARG A 147 9.30 -12.98 9.57
N GLY A 148 9.50 -11.66 9.70
CA GLY A 148 8.42 -10.72 9.97
C GLY A 148 7.36 -10.73 8.87
N GLU A 149 6.09 -10.53 9.25
CA GLU A 149 4.92 -10.69 8.39
C GLU A 149 4.07 -9.43 8.36
N SER A 150 3.47 -9.10 7.20
CA SER A 150 2.57 -7.96 7.05
C SER A 150 1.12 -8.40 6.90
N VAL A 151 0.26 -7.90 7.78
CA VAL A 151 -1.20 -8.08 7.69
C VAL A 151 -1.78 -7.22 6.58
N TRP A 152 -1.32 -5.97 6.43
CA TRP A 152 -1.75 -5.12 5.31
C TRP A 152 -1.44 -5.77 3.96
N LEU A 153 -0.22 -6.28 3.80
CA LEU A 153 0.18 -6.95 2.57
C LEU A 153 -0.66 -8.22 2.30
N ALA A 154 -1.10 -8.90 3.36
CA ALA A 154 -1.99 -10.05 3.21
C ALA A 154 -3.33 -9.65 2.57
N PHE A 155 -3.93 -8.55 2.97
CA PHE A 155 -5.13 -8.02 2.34
C PHE A 155 -4.88 -7.58 0.89
N PHE A 156 -3.77 -6.91 0.63
CA PHE A 156 -3.40 -6.46 -0.71
C PHE A 156 -3.11 -7.64 -1.66
N LEU A 157 -2.37 -8.65 -1.17
CA LEU A 157 -2.11 -9.89 -1.92
C LEU A 157 -3.40 -10.66 -2.22
N TYR A 158 -4.34 -10.72 -1.27
CA TYR A 158 -5.63 -11.36 -1.48
C TYR A 158 -6.41 -10.71 -2.64
N ASP A 159 -6.50 -9.38 -2.67
CA ASP A 159 -7.18 -8.66 -3.76
C ASP A 159 -6.47 -8.89 -5.09
N THR A 160 -5.13 -8.84 -5.10
CA THR A 160 -4.33 -9.10 -6.30
C THR A 160 -4.55 -10.52 -6.83
N LEU A 161 -4.52 -11.53 -5.98
CA LEU A 161 -4.76 -12.94 -6.34
C LEU A 161 -6.17 -13.13 -6.90
N THR A 162 -7.16 -12.53 -6.27
CA THR A 162 -8.57 -12.65 -6.70
C THR A 162 -8.78 -12.06 -8.08
N ARG A 163 -8.23 -10.86 -8.35
CA ARG A 163 -8.31 -10.20 -9.65
C ARG A 163 -7.56 -10.98 -10.72
N PHE A 164 -6.36 -11.44 -10.40
CA PHE A 164 -5.52 -12.13 -11.36
C PHE A 164 -6.03 -13.55 -11.66
N SER A 165 -6.70 -14.21 -10.73
CA SER A 165 -7.44 -15.44 -10.96
C SER A 165 -8.49 -15.26 -12.07
N ALA A 166 -9.24 -14.15 -12.05
CA ALA A 166 -10.22 -13.84 -13.09
C ALA A 166 -9.58 -13.56 -14.48
N ILE A 167 -8.38 -12.96 -14.49
CA ILE A 167 -7.60 -12.75 -15.73
C ILE A 167 -7.13 -14.11 -16.27
N ALA A 168 -6.56 -14.96 -15.44
CA ALA A 168 -6.08 -16.29 -15.80
C ALA A 168 -7.21 -17.16 -16.37
N ALA A 169 -8.40 -17.15 -15.73
CA ALA A 169 -9.61 -17.82 -16.22
C ALA A 169 -9.99 -17.37 -17.63
N LYS A 170 -10.04 -16.05 -17.89
CA LYS A 170 -10.35 -15.49 -19.21
C LYS A 170 -9.32 -15.86 -20.28
N ARG A 171 -8.06 -16.07 -19.91
CA ARG A 171 -6.99 -16.53 -20.79
C ARG A 171 -6.98 -18.05 -21.01
N GLY A 172 -7.75 -18.82 -20.24
CA GLY A 172 -7.73 -20.28 -20.25
C GLY A 172 -6.54 -20.89 -19.50
N ASP A 173 -5.82 -20.11 -18.70
CA ASP A 173 -4.76 -20.61 -17.80
C ASP A 173 -5.37 -21.15 -16.51
N SER A 174 -6.02 -22.32 -16.61
CA SER A 174 -6.70 -22.97 -15.50
C SER A 174 -5.78 -23.35 -14.34
N THR A 175 -4.49 -23.57 -14.62
CA THR A 175 -3.51 -23.92 -13.59
C THR A 175 -3.22 -22.71 -12.70
N PHE A 176 -2.96 -21.55 -13.30
CA PHE A 176 -2.68 -20.34 -12.55
C PHE A 176 -3.94 -19.80 -11.87
N GLU A 177 -5.10 -19.87 -12.53
CA GLU A 177 -6.42 -19.57 -11.95
C GLU A 177 -6.64 -20.33 -10.64
N LYS A 178 -6.49 -21.66 -10.67
CA LYS A 178 -6.67 -22.53 -9.51
C LYS A 178 -5.67 -22.19 -8.41
N ASN A 179 -4.39 -21.99 -8.74
CA ASN A 179 -3.36 -21.64 -7.78
C ASN A 179 -3.69 -20.32 -7.07
N CYS A 180 -4.08 -19.28 -7.79
CA CYS A 180 -4.49 -17.99 -7.21
C CYS A 180 -5.70 -18.16 -6.28
N GLY A 181 -6.73 -18.90 -6.71
CA GLY A 181 -7.92 -19.15 -5.91
C GLY A 181 -7.63 -19.89 -4.59
N GLU A 182 -6.82 -20.95 -4.66
CA GLU A 182 -6.42 -21.73 -3.47
C GLU A 182 -5.58 -20.89 -2.50
N LYS A 183 -4.63 -20.09 -3.01
CA LYS A 183 -3.80 -19.20 -2.19
C LYS A 183 -4.62 -18.08 -1.56
N ALA A 184 -5.53 -17.46 -2.30
CA ALA A 184 -6.45 -16.46 -1.76
C ALA A 184 -7.32 -17.03 -0.64
N ALA A 185 -7.92 -18.21 -0.85
CA ALA A 185 -8.75 -18.86 0.16
C ALA A 185 -7.96 -19.22 1.43
N GLN A 186 -6.72 -19.73 1.28
CA GLN A 186 -5.85 -20.03 2.41
C GLN A 186 -5.44 -18.75 3.15
N LEU A 187 -5.07 -17.70 2.42
CA LEU A 187 -4.66 -16.43 3.00
C LEU A 187 -5.78 -15.79 3.81
N ARG A 188 -7.02 -15.79 3.29
CA ARG A 188 -8.19 -15.32 4.04
C ARG A 188 -8.37 -16.07 5.37
N LYS A 189 -8.21 -17.39 5.38
CA LYS A 189 -8.27 -18.19 6.61
C LYS A 189 -7.17 -17.78 7.60
N ASN A 190 -5.95 -17.61 7.11
CA ASN A 190 -4.82 -17.22 7.94
C ASN A 190 -5.02 -15.83 8.56
N ILE A 191 -5.49 -14.84 7.76
CA ILE A 191 -5.82 -13.50 8.24
C ILE A 191 -6.81 -13.59 9.41
N GLU A 192 -7.92 -14.31 9.24
CA GLU A 192 -8.95 -14.41 10.26
C GLU A 192 -8.49 -15.19 11.52
N ALA A 193 -7.58 -16.14 11.35
CA ALA A 193 -7.06 -16.94 12.45
C ALA A 193 -5.98 -16.21 13.26
N THR A 194 -5.17 -15.38 12.62
CA THR A 194 -3.95 -14.86 13.25
C THR A 194 -3.89 -13.33 13.36
N ALA A 195 -4.53 -12.59 12.44
CA ALA A 195 -4.42 -11.14 12.43
C ALA A 195 -5.45 -10.41 13.31
N TRP A 196 -6.50 -11.07 13.76
CA TRP A 196 -7.54 -10.43 14.57
C TRP A 196 -7.09 -10.24 16.02
N ASP A 197 -7.23 -9.02 16.57
CA ASP A 197 -6.80 -8.64 17.92
C ASP A 197 -7.96 -8.38 18.89
N GLY A 198 -9.17 -8.87 18.54
CA GLY A 198 -10.37 -8.72 19.38
C GLY A 198 -11.27 -7.55 18.94
N GLU A 199 -10.73 -6.39 18.62
CA GLU A 199 -11.47 -5.20 18.17
C GLU A 199 -11.03 -4.66 16.81
N TRP A 200 -9.84 -5.06 16.32
CA TRP A 200 -9.30 -4.64 15.02
C TRP A 200 -8.28 -5.66 14.50
N TYR A 201 -7.83 -5.51 13.25
CA TYR A 201 -6.75 -6.31 12.69
C TYR A 201 -5.39 -5.71 13.04
N ARG A 202 -4.45 -6.57 13.44
CA ARG A 202 -3.05 -6.20 13.66
C ARG A 202 -2.44 -5.61 12.40
N ARG A 203 -1.32 -4.89 12.55
CA ARG A 203 -0.58 -4.33 11.41
C ARG A 203 0.45 -5.31 10.84
N ALA A 204 1.17 -5.99 11.71
CA ALA A 204 2.28 -6.86 11.34
C ALA A 204 2.70 -7.77 12.51
N TYR A 205 3.64 -8.65 12.24
CA TYR A 205 4.42 -9.37 13.24
C TYR A 205 5.91 -9.13 12.99
N PHE A 206 6.66 -8.85 14.04
CA PHE A 206 8.12 -8.79 13.99
C PHE A 206 8.74 -10.16 13.74
N ASP A 207 10.03 -10.19 13.41
CA ASP A 207 10.81 -11.42 13.19
C ASP A 207 10.81 -12.40 14.39
N ASP A 208 10.56 -11.91 15.60
CA ASP A 208 10.47 -12.72 16.82
C ASP A 208 9.04 -13.13 17.19
N GLY A 209 8.06 -12.81 16.32
CA GLY A 209 6.65 -13.08 16.53
C GLY A 209 5.91 -12.03 17.38
N THR A 210 6.57 -10.98 17.84
CA THR A 210 5.92 -9.88 18.56
C THR A 210 4.90 -9.19 17.64
N PRO A 211 3.63 -9.01 18.07
CA PRO A 211 2.63 -8.34 17.25
C PRO A 211 2.86 -6.83 17.22
N LEU A 212 2.54 -6.21 16.09
CA LEU A 212 2.45 -4.78 15.88
C LEU A 212 1.01 -4.41 15.48
N GLY A 213 0.53 -3.27 15.96
CA GLY A 213 -0.88 -2.88 15.76
C GLY A 213 -1.83 -3.67 16.64
N SER A 214 -1.40 -4.09 17.81
CA SER A 214 -2.13 -4.86 18.80
C SER A 214 -2.49 -4.01 20.01
N SER A 215 -3.62 -4.31 20.65
CA SER A 215 -4.02 -3.75 21.95
C SER A 215 -2.98 -3.98 23.06
N GLN A 216 -2.03 -4.89 22.86
CA GLN A 216 -0.92 -5.16 23.78
C GLN A 216 0.25 -4.19 23.59
N ASN A 217 0.27 -3.43 22.50
CA ASN A 217 1.35 -2.48 22.25
C ASN A 217 1.09 -1.14 22.97
N GLU A 218 2.10 -0.61 23.64
CA GLU A 218 2.05 0.73 24.26
C GLU A 218 2.05 1.84 23.19
N GLU A 219 2.75 1.61 22.07
CA GLU A 219 2.83 2.48 20.89
C GLU A 219 2.37 1.72 19.66
N ALA A 220 1.83 2.42 18.67
CA ALA A 220 1.28 1.87 17.44
C ALA A 220 0.30 0.71 17.70
N SER A 221 -0.61 0.89 18.67
CA SER A 221 -1.57 -0.15 19.06
C SER A 221 -2.65 -0.39 18.01
N ILE A 222 -2.90 0.60 17.15
CA ILE A 222 -3.81 0.48 16.00
C ILE A 222 -3.23 1.22 14.79
N ASP A 223 -3.47 0.68 13.60
CA ASP A 223 -3.03 1.23 12.32
C ASP A 223 -4.21 1.27 11.34
N SER A 224 -4.34 2.35 10.56
CA SER A 224 -5.49 2.59 9.69
C SER A 224 -5.51 1.71 8.45
N ILE A 225 -4.32 1.35 7.89
CA ILE A 225 -4.29 0.68 6.58
C ILE A 225 -4.72 -0.78 6.65
N ALA A 226 -4.42 -1.49 7.75
CA ALA A 226 -4.92 -2.85 7.93
C ALA A 226 -6.45 -2.86 8.00
N GLN A 227 -7.07 -1.90 8.70
CA GLN A 227 -8.52 -1.81 8.82
C GLN A 227 -9.14 -1.44 7.46
N SER A 228 -8.63 -0.41 6.80
CA SER A 228 -9.13 0.03 5.49
C SER A 228 -9.06 -1.07 4.44
N TRP A 229 -7.95 -1.79 4.38
CA TRP A 229 -7.76 -2.84 3.39
C TRP A 229 -8.48 -4.15 3.72
N SER A 230 -8.89 -4.38 4.98
CA SER A 230 -9.81 -5.47 5.30
C SER A 230 -11.14 -5.32 4.56
N VAL A 231 -11.59 -4.07 4.37
CA VAL A 231 -12.78 -3.69 3.58
C VAL A 231 -12.49 -3.73 2.09
N LEU A 232 -11.48 -2.96 1.64
CA LEU A 232 -11.18 -2.72 0.22
C LEU A 232 -10.84 -4.01 -0.53
N SER A 233 -10.14 -4.93 0.10
CA SER A 233 -9.82 -6.26 -0.46
C SER A 233 -11.02 -7.23 -0.45
N LYS A 234 -12.03 -6.98 0.39
CA LYS A 234 -13.14 -7.91 0.67
C LYS A 234 -12.71 -9.23 1.33
N ALA A 235 -11.50 -9.28 1.89
CA ALA A 235 -10.97 -10.46 2.55
C ALA A 235 -11.42 -10.60 4.00
N GLY A 236 -11.68 -9.49 4.69
CA GLY A 236 -12.09 -9.51 6.09
C GLY A 236 -13.47 -10.15 6.31
N ASP A 237 -13.66 -10.65 7.52
CA ASP A 237 -14.99 -11.11 7.98
C ASP A 237 -15.93 -9.90 8.14
N PRO A 238 -17.17 -9.95 7.65
CA PRO A 238 -18.09 -8.80 7.67
C PRO A 238 -18.37 -8.21 9.07
N GLU A 239 -18.47 -9.02 10.11
CA GLU A 239 -18.69 -8.54 11.47
C GLU A 239 -17.42 -7.89 12.04
N ARG A 240 -16.27 -8.52 11.80
CA ARG A 240 -14.95 -8.00 12.19
C ARG A 240 -14.60 -6.71 11.46
N ILE A 241 -14.90 -6.60 10.17
CA ILE A 241 -14.75 -5.35 9.40
C ILE A 241 -15.49 -4.20 10.08
N ASN A 242 -16.77 -4.40 10.42
CA ASN A 242 -17.57 -3.36 11.08
C ASN A 242 -16.94 -2.94 12.41
N THR A 243 -16.55 -3.90 13.25
CA THR A 243 -15.90 -3.64 14.54
C THR A 243 -14.56 -2.92 14.35
N ALA A 244 -13.74 -3.38 13.40
CA ALA A 244 -12.42 -2.81 13.12
C ALA A 244 -12.51 -1.35 12.62
N MET A 245 -13.42 -1.06 11.70
CA MET A 245 -13.61 0.30 11.19
C MET A 245 -14.20 1.24 12.23
N GLN A 246 -15.09 0.78 13.10
CA GLN A 246 -15.58 1.57 14.24
C GLN A 246 -14.46 1.87 15.23
N SER A 247 -13.62 0.89 15.56
CA SER A 247 -12.46 1.08 16.44
C SER A 247 -11.46 2.06 15.84
N ALA A 248 -11.17 1.93 14.55
CA ALA A 248 -10.30 2.84 13.83
C ALA A 248 -10.90 4.27 13.76
N ALA A 249 -12.19 4.41 13.45
CA ALA A 249 -12.86 5.71 13.46
C ALA A 249 -12.77 6.39 14.84
N LYS A 250 -13.03 5.64 15.92
CA LYS A 250 -12.97 6.15 17.29
C LYS A 250 -11.56 6.58 17.71
N ARG A 251 -10.52 5.84 17.26
CA ARG A 251 -9.14 6.04 17.72
C ARG A 251 -8.31 6.95 16.83
N LEU A 252 -8.56 6.93 15.51
CA LEU A 252 -7.70 7.59 14.54
C LEU A 252 -8.32 8.85 13.92
N VAL A 253 -9.66 8.98 13.93
CA VAL A 253 -10.32 10.19 13.42
C VAL A 253 -10.30 11.26 14.50
N ARG A 254 -9.54 12.31 14.28
CA ARG A 254 -9.42 13.47 15.16
C ARG A 254 -10.23 14.64 14.60
N LYS A 255 -11.52 14.67 14.91
CA LYS A 255 -12.44 15.70 14.39
C LYS A 255 -12.06 17.12 14.83
N ASP A 256 -11.55 17.26 16.04
CA ASP A 256 -11.07 18.52 16.62
C ASP A 256 -9.82 19.06 15.89
N ALA A 257 -8.96 18.18 15.44
CA ALA A 257 -7.77 18.50 14.64
C ALA A 257 -8.02 18.45 13.14
N GLY A 258 -9.18 17.95 12.71
CA GLY A 258 -9.55 17.83 11.31
C GLY A 258 -8.72 16.85 10.51
N LEU A 259 -8.26 15.73 11.09
CA LEU A 259 -7.37 14.78 10.43
C LEU A 259 -7.66 13.32 10.79
N ILE A 260 -7.12 12.40 10.00
CA ILE A 260 -7.16 10.96 10.21
C ILE A 260 -5.73 10.45 10.40
N GLN A 261 -5.38 10.01 11.60
CA GLN A 261 -4.05 9.49 11.89
C GLN A 261 -3.79 8.17 11.15
N LEU A 262 -2.52 7.93 10.79
CA LEU A 262 -2.10 6.64 10.25
C LEU A 262 -2.11 5.56 11.33
N LEU A 263 -1.52 5.86 12.48
CA LEU A 263 -1.43 4.96 13.64
C LEU A 263 -1.54 5.75 14.95
N ASP A 264 -1.87 5.06 16.04
CA ASP A 264 -2.01 5.63 17.39
C ASP A 264 -1.70 4.59 18.48
N PRO A 265 -0.99 4.93 19.58
CA PRO A 265 -0.15 6.13 19.72
C PRO A 265 1.06 6.13 18.77
N PRO A 266 1.66 7.30 18.48
CA PRO A 266 2.91 7.34 17.71
C PRO A 266 4.05 6.57 18.40
N PHE A 267 5.04 6.12 17.63
CA PHE A 267 6.29 5.60 18.17
C PHE A 267 7.10 6.74 18.81
N ASP A 268 7.65 6.49 19.99
CA ASP A 268 8.48 7.44 20.72
C ASP A 268 9.53 6.71 21.58
N SER A 269 9.15 6.25 22.77
CA SER A 269 10.05 5.77 23.81
C SER A 269 9.99 4.27 24.09
N SER A 270 9.01 3.55 23.56
CA SER A 270 8.88 2.10 23.74
C SER A 270 10.12 1.33 23.23
N SER A 271 10.27 0.08 23.65
CA SER A 271 11.34 -0.80 23.19
C SER A 271 11.16 -1.31 21.76
N LEU A 272 9.99 -1.12 21.15
CA LEU A 272 9.72 -1.53 19.77
C LEU A 272 10.62 -0.79 18.78
N ASN A 273 11.22 -1.53 17.89
CA ASN A 273 12.03 -0.97 16.81
C ASN A 273 11.46 -1.36 15.44
N PRO A 274 10.47 -0.61 14.93
CA PRO A 274 9.91 -0.91 13.61
C PRO A 274 10.82 -0.47 12.45
N GLY A 275 11.85 0.34 12.71
CA GLY A 275 12.72 0.95 11.73
C GLY A 275 12.70 2.47 11.77
N TYR A 276 13.05 3.10 10.65
CA TYR A 276 13.24 4.56 10.63
C TYR A 276 11.94 5.36 10.78
N ILE A 277 10.76 4.76 10.68
CA ILE A 277 9.49 5.41 11.03
C ILE A 277 9.52 6.00 12.44
N LYS A 278 10.16 5.33 13.40
CA LYS A 278 10.34 5.80 14.76
C LYS A 278 11.27 7.02 14.87
N GLY A 279 12.07 7.31 13.85
CA GLY A 279 12.91 8.49 13.77
C GLY A 279 12.16 9.78 13.42
N TYR A 280 10.91 9.70 12.95
CA TYR A 280 10.07 10.87 12.77
C TYR A 280 9.50 11.33 14.11
N VAL A 281 9.39 12.64 14.29
CA VAL A 281 8.74 13.24 15.47
C VAL A 281 7.32 12.66 15.60
N PRO A 282 6.88 12.26 16.81
CA PRO A 282 5.52 11.83 17.05
C PRO A 282 4.47 12.81 16.50
N GLY A 283 3.54 12.32 15.70
CA GLY A 283 2.53 13.13 15.03
C GLY A 283 2.95 13.69 13.65
N VAL A 284 4.13 13.33 13.15
CA VAL A 284 4.64 13.79 11.84
C VAL A 284 4.79 12.60 10.89
N ARG A 285 4.43 12.81 9.62
CA ARG A 285 4.48 11.80 8.56
C ARG A 285 3.76 10.50 8.96
N GLU A 286 4.40 9.36 8.69
CA GLU A 286 3.87 8.03 9.01
C GLU A 286 3.82 7.77 10.52
N ASN A 287 4.57 8.50 11.32
CA ASN A 287 4.61 8.32 12.77
C ASN A 287 3.46 9.03 13.50
N GLY A 288 2.23 8.61 13.21
CA GLY A 288 1.02 9.09 13.90
C GLY A 288 0.47 10.43 13.42
N GLY A 289 1.03 11.03 12.35
CA GLY A 289 0.37 12.10 11.61
C GLY A 289 -0.75 11.55 10.73
N GLN A 290 -1.46 12.45 10.03
CA GLN A 290 -2.27 12.03 8.89
C GLN A 290 -1.32 11.78 7.73
N TYR A 291 -1.06 10.54 7.36
CA TYR A 291 -0.50 10.24 6.06
C TYR A 291 -1.68 10.21 5.08
N THR A 292 -1.77 11.22 4.21
CA THR A 292 -3.02 11.51 3.48
C THR A 292 -3.43 10.39 2.53
N HIS A 293 -2.48 9.66 1.97
CA HIS A 293 -2.71 8.45 1.19
C HIS A 293 -3.53 7.40 1.98
N ALA A 294 -3.12 7.09 3.19
CA ALA A 294 -3.81 6.15 4.08
C ALA A 294 -5.17 6.71 4.55
N ALA A 295 -5.25 8.01 4.81
CA ALA A 295 -6.51 8.68 5.15
C ALA A 295 -7.54 8.56 4.02
N ILE A 296 -7.10 8.65 2.77
CA ILE A 296 -7.98 8.45 1.60
C ILE A 296 -8.46 7.00 1.54
N TRP A 297 -7.61 6.01 1.75
CA TRP A 297 -8.04 4.61 1.82
C TRP A 297 -9.07 4.38 2.92
N PHE A 298 -8.92 5.08 4.06
CA PHE A 298 -9.91 5.01 5.13
C PHE A 298 -11.29 5.54 4.68
N VAL A 299 -11.32 6.68 3.98
CA VAL A 299 -12.57 7.22 3.41
C VAL A 299 -13.15 6.29 2.35
N MET A 300 -12.31 5.73 1.47
CA MET A 300 -12.74 4.74 0.46
C MET A 300 -13.37 3.51 1.12
N ALA A 301 -12.81 3.04 2.23
CA ALA A 301 -13.36 1.92 2.99
C ALA A 301 -14.74 2.25 3.57
N MET A 302 -14.92 3.44 4.16
CA MET A 302 -16.22 3.90 4.65
C MET A 302 -17.27 3.96 3.55
N MET A 303 -16.90 4.50 2.36
CA MET A 303 -17.79 4.52 1.19
C MET A 303 -18.16 3.11 0.72
N ALA A 304 -17.19 2.19 0.68
CA ALA A 304 -17.40 0.79 0.30
C ALA A 304 -18.34 0.04 1.27
N MET A 305 -18.32 0.39 2.55
CA MET A 305 -19.25 -0.10 3.58
C MET A 305 -20.63 0.55 3.50
N LYS A 306 -20.85 1.50 2.59
CA LYS A 306 -22.08 2.30 2.43
C LYS A 306 -22.36 3.29 3.57
N GLU A 307 -21.36 3.59 4.38
CA GLU A 307 -21.39 4.65 5.40
C GLU A 307 -21.19 6.02 4.75
N LYS A 308 -22.10 6.38 3.81
CA LYS A 308 -21.91 7.50 2.88
C LYS A 308 -21.84 8.85 3.58
N GLU A 309 -22.66 9.08 4.59
CA GLU A 309 -22.68 10.35 5.33
C GLU A 309 -21.36 10.57 6.08
N GLN A 310 -20.89 9.53 6.79
CA GLN A 310 -19.61 9.58 7.49
C GLN A 310 -18.45 9.66 6.51
N GLY A 311 -18.46 8.87 5.42
CA GLY A 311 -17.45 8.96 4.37
C GLY A 311 -17.37 10.35 3.75
N TRP A 312 -18.50 10.98 3.49
CA TRP A 312 -18.57 12.35 2.99
C TRP A 312 -18.02 13.38 3.99
N GLU A 313 -18.41 13.28 5.27
CA GLU A 313 -17.86 14.13 6.34
C GLU A 313 -16.34 14.05 6.39
N LEU A 314 -15.79 12.83 6.36
CA LEU A 314 -14.37 12.58 6.39
C LEU A 314 -13.65 13.10 5.13
N LEU A 315 -14.26 12.92 3.95
CA LEU A 315 -13.73 13.50 2.71
C LEU A 315 -13.66 15.03 2.81
N GLN A 316 -14.71 15.69 3.30
CA GLN A 316 -14.71 17.15 3.49
C GLN A 316 -13.62 17.59 4.49
N MET A 317 -13.40 16.80 5.54
CA MET A 317 -12.40 17.07 6.56
C MET A 317 -10.96 17.03 6.02
N ILE A 318 -10.64 16.08 5.15
CA ILE A 318 -9.29 15.93 4.56
C ILE A 318 -9.09 16.71 3.25
N ASN A 319 -10.15 17.34 2.71
CA ASN A 319 -10.09 18.08 1.46
C ASN A 319 -9.24 19.34 1.60
N PRO A 320 -8.15 19.52 0.82
CA PRO A 320 -7.28 20.69 0.91
C PRO A 320 -8.01 22.01 0.62
N VAL A 321 -9.04 22.00 -0.24
CA VAL A 321 -9.84 23.20 -0.53
C VAL A 321 -10.54 23.73 0.72
N ASN A 322 -11.05 22.83 1.57
CA ASN A 322 -11.67 23.22 2.84
C ASN A 322 -10.64 23.69 3.87
N ARG A 323 -9.45 23.10 3.85
CA ARG A 323 -8.33 23.53 4.71
C ARG A 323 -7.75 24.88 4.29
N GLY A 324 -7.95 25.30 3.06
CA GLY A 324 -7.57 26.61 2.51
C GLY A 324 -8.74 27.58 2.36
N GLY A 325 -9.94 27.25 2.86
CA GLY A 325 -11.18 27.97 2.58
C GLY A 325 -11.31 29.38 3.18
N ASN A 326 -10.44 29.76 4.12
CA ASN A 326 -10.40 31.08 4.74
C ASN A 326 -8.97 31.41 5.25
N PRO A 327 -8.68 32.70 5.56
CA PRO A 327 -7.32 33.11 5.97
C PRO A 327 -6.77 32.38 7.20
N GLU A 328 -7.62 32.05 8.17
CA GLU A 328 -7.21 31.35 9.38
C GLU A 328 -6.86 29.90 9.10
N ALA A 329 -7.66 29.20 8.34
CA ALA A 329 -7.38 27.84 7.88
C ALA A 329 -6.09 27.78 7.04
N MET A 330 -5.89 28.75 6.14
CA MET A 330 -4.67 28.88 5.35
C MET A 330 -3.43 29.11 6.24
N ALA A 331 -3.55 29.95 7.27
CA ALA A 331 -2.47 30.21 8.21
C ALA A 331 -2.09 28.97 9.02
N THR A 332 -3.02 28.04 9.24
CA THR A 332 -2.79 26.76 9.89
C THR A 332 -2.19 25.74 8.92
N TYR A 333 -2.81 25.58 7.74
CA TYR A 333 -2.40 24.55 6.75
C TYR A 333 -1.02 24.84 6.12
N LYS A 334 -0.71 26.11 5.84
CA LYS A 334 0.59 26.64 5.36
C LYS A 334 1.16 26.03 4.08
N VAL A 335 0.35 25.32 3.32
CA VAL A 335 0.69 24.83 1.98
C VAL A 335 -0.30 25.41 0.98
N GLU A 336 -0.08 25.18 -0.31
CA GLU A 336 -0.97 25.68 -1.36
C GLU A 336 -2.39 25.18 -1.12
N PRO A 337 -3.42 26.05 -1.13
CA PRO A 337 -4.78 25.70 -0.70
C PRO A 337 -5.51 24.71 -1.62
N TYR A 338 -4.91 24.31 -2.71
CA TYR A 338 -5.42 23.35 -3.68
C TYR A 338 -4.57 22.07 -3.77
N VAL A 339 -3.47 21.99 -3.00
CA VAL A 339 -2.56 20.84 -3.02
C VAL A 339 -2.92 19.84 -1.94
N ILE A 340 -2.95 18.58 -2.31
CA ILE A 340 -3.09 17.47 -1.35
C ILE A 340 -1.70 17.18 -0.79
N ALA A 341 -1.43 17.66 0.45
CA ALA A 341 -0.19 17.35 1.13
C ALA A 341 -0.08 15.85 1.41
N ALA A 342 1.12 15.31 1.29
CA ALA A 342 1.39 13.90 1.61
C ALA A 342 1.06 13.56 3.06
N ASP A 343 1.29 14.52 3.95
CA ASP A 343 0.96 14.39 5.37
C ASP A 343 0.43 15.70 5.95
N VAL A 344 -0.33 15.58 7.05
CA VAL A 344 -0.79 16.69 7.89
C VAL A 344 -0.42 16.38 9.33
N TYR A 345 0.23 17.32 9.99
CA TYR A 345 0.82 17.10 11.31
C TYR A 345 -0.21 17.02 12.43
N PHE A 346 -0.03 16.06 13.32
CA PHE A 346 -0.72 15.93 14.60
C PHE A 346 0.18 16.34 15.78
N GLU A 347 1.39 16.79 15.49
CA GLU A 347 2.32 17.32 16.49
C GLU A 347 1.78 18.66 17.06
N PRO A 348 1.73 18.85 18.41
CA PRO A 348 1.02 19.97 19.01
C PRO A 348 1.46 21.36 18.55
N ALA A 349 2.76 21.59 18.33
CA ALA A 349 3.26 22.90 17.89
C ALA A 349 2.92 23.23 16.42
N HIS A 350 2.56 22.23 15.64
CA HIS A 350 2.29 22.34 14.20
C HIS A 350 0.97 21.67 13.80
N LEU A 351 0.03 21.57 14.73
CA LEU A 351 -1.23 20.85 14.53
C LEU A 351 -1.98 21.38 13.30
N GLY A 352 -2.33 20.49 12.38
CA GLY A 352 -3.05 20.81 11.16
C GLY A 352 -2.20 21.41 10.03
N GLN A 353 -0.90 21.60 10.24
CA GLN A 353 0.01 22.03 9.18
C GLN A 353 0.25 20.92 8.17
N GLY A 354 0.13 21.24 6.88
CA GLY A 354 0.52 20.34 5.78
C GLY A 354 2.03 20.22 5.70
N GLY A 355 2.50 19.00 5.41
CA GLY A 355 3.91 18.72 5.24
C GLY A 355 4.33 18.72 3.77
N TRP A 356 4.85 17.61 3.27
CA TRP A 356 5.38 17.49 1.93
C TRP A 356 4.28 17.54 0.85
N THR A 357 4.45 18.35 -0.19
CA THR A 357 3.43 18.60 -1.23
C THR A 357 3.74 17.99 -2.60
N TRP A 358 4.90 17.39 -2.77
CA TRP A 358 5.37 16.87 -4.06
C TRP A 358 5.19 15.36 -4.27
N TYR A 359 4.63 14.65 -3.30
CA TYR A 359 4.22 13.27 -3.49
C TYR A 359 2.84 13.23 -4.15
N THR A 360 2.75 12.56 -5.30
CA THR A 360 1.55 12.56 -6.13
C THR A 360 0.56 11.42 -5.78
N GLY A 361 1.01 10.40 -5.06
CA GLY A 361 0.19 9.25 -4.71
C GLY A 361 -1.10 9.61 -3.98
N SER A 362 -1.05 10.51 -3.00
CA SER A 362 -2.26 10.98 -2.30
C SER A 362 -3.24 11.69 -3.23
N ALA A 363 -2.75 12.49 -4.18
CA ALA A 363 -3.60 13.17 -5.17
C ALA A 363 -4.26 12.15 -6.13
N ALA A 364 -3.52 11.15 -6.58
CA ALA A 364 -4.04 10.10 -7.45
C ALA A 364 -5.13 9.27 -6.76
N TRP A 365 -4.95 8.92 -5.49
CA TRP A 365 -5.97 8.22 -4.72
C TRP A 365 -7.17 9.09 -4.40
N MET A 366 -6.98 10.39 -4.11
CA MET A 366 -8.10 11.34 -3.93
C MET A 366 -8.94 11.46 -5.21
N TYR A 367 -8.29 11.51 -6.36
CA TYR A 367 -9.01 11.53 -7.64
C TYR A 367 -9.85 10.25 -7.82
N GLN A 368 -9.27 9.07 -7.55
CA GLN A 368 -10.00 7.80 -7.62
C GLN A 368 -11.19 7.78 -6.64
N LEU A 369 -11.00 8.23 -5.41
CA LEU A 369 -12.08 8.34 -4.42
C LEU A 369 -13.24 9.17 -4.97
N ILE A 370 -12.96 10.33 -5.57
CA ILE A 370 -14.00 11.25 -6.05
C ILE A 370 -14.74 10.71 -7.28
N VAL A 371 -14.04 10.00 -8.19
CA VAL A 371 -14.66 9.56 -9.45
C VAL A 371 -15.25 8.16 -9.42
N ALA A 372 -14.87 7.33 -8.44
CA ALA A 372 -15.24 5.92 -8.39
C ALA A 372 -16.11 5.53 -7.18
N SER A 373 -16.40 6.46 -6.26
CA SER A 373 -17.17 6.18 -5.02
C SER A 373 -18.62 6.62 -5.09
#